data_50499b8f7e25c847ca41d916985e04ce
#
_entry.id   50499b8f7e25c847ca41d916985e04ce
#
_cell.length_a   1.000
_cell.length_b   1.000
_cell.length_c   1.000
_cell.angle_alpha   90.00
_cell.angle_beta   90.00
_cell.angle_gamma   90.00
#
_symmetry.space_group_name_H-M   'P 1'
#
loop_
_entity.id
_entity.type
_entity.pdbx_description
1 polymer ?
#
loop_
_entity_poly.entity_id
_entity_poly.type
_entity_poly.pdbx_seq_one_letter_code
_entity_poly.pdbx_strand_id
1 'polypeptide(L)'
;MNGLEEGRHRMCLAALLSCLVIGLIFWGLFQIDFPFARFLRSLHIGWLERTGDLGTRLGSGAALIALSAGLLAGGWLSKQPHIRAAGYKTLLAHGVAALTAQTLKHGLGRPRPRLVHADNEWTWRPTLESGLDSFPSGHTTASFAVAVVLAKSFPRMAWLVYGLAGFVAVSRTIRGSHFPTDVLAGICLGTIAGMSVLRPIREWNRLLLETAAQFLPYLALVFSLLWLSTHSPPQAIANPMMVVGIMVITIGVAMRICRAFRWILSMKTPVAATIAQANRIIVIGAALTTGLWLVTAVAGMLGVIQWFLYPEAQASSPVFDKASAALPRYWTVLAEVSLMAAIALAVVIIQLLKGRLLIL
;
A
#
# COMPACT_ATOMS: atom_id res chain seq x y z
N MET A 1 -15.75 35.96 -3.84
CA MET A 1 -14.77 35.45 -4.80
C MET A 1 -13.48 34.98 -4.11
N ASN A 2 -12.98 35.66 -3.07
CA ASN A 2 -11.68 35.32 -2.44
C ASN A 2 -11.63 33.92 -1.77
N GLY A 3 -12.71 33.42 -1.18
CA GLY A 3 -12.70 32.10 -0.51
C GLY A 3 -12.61 30.88 -1.45
N LEU A 4 -13.09 30.99 -2.67
CA LEU A 4 -12.98 29.91 -3.67
C LEU A 4 -11.57 29.82 -4.27
N GLU A 5 -10.92 30.95 -4.45
CA GLU A 5 -9.51 31.00 -4.94
C GLU A 5 -8.55 30.48 -3.86
N GLU A 6 -8.74 30.86 -2.62
CA GLU A 6 -7.95 30.39 -1.49
C GLU A 6 -8.10 28.87 -1.30
N GLY A 7 -9.31 28.34 -1.42
CA GLY A 7 -9.57 26.87 -1.40
C GLY A 7 -8.87 26.14 -2.54
N ARG A 8 -8.84 26.72 -3.76
CA ARG A 8 -8.16 26.16 -4.93
C ARG A 8 -6.64 26.14 -4.76
N HIS A 9 -6.04 27.23 -4.25
CA HIS A 9 -4.61 27.27 -3.96
C HIS A 9 -4.20 26.26 -2.90
N ARG A 10 -4.98 26.10 -1.82
CA ARG A 10 -4.72 25.09 -0.79
C ARG A 10 -4.78 23.67 -1.34
N MET A 11 -5.77 23.37 -2.21
CA MET A 11 -5.87 22.06 -2.86
C MET A 11 -4.69 21.77 -3.80
N CYS A 12 -4.26 22.76 -4.61
CA CYS A 12 -3.10 22.60 -5.48
C CYS A 12 -1.82 22.36 -4.68
N LEU A 13 -1.62 23.12 -3.60
CA LEU A 13 -0.46 22.94 -2.72
C LEU A 13 -0.46 21.54 -2.06
N ALA A 14 -1.59 21.09 -1.55
CA ALA A 14 -1.73 19.76 -0.95
C ALA A 14 -1.46 18.65 -1.98
N ALA A 15 -1.92 18.80 -3.22
CA ALA A 15 -1.65 17.88 -4.30
C ALA A 15 -0.16 17.83 -4.67
N LEU A 16 0.48 18.99 -4.83
CA LEU A 16 1.92 19.10 -5.11
C LEU A 16 2.76 18.44 -4.02
N LEU A 17 2.43 18.69 -2.75
CA LEU A 17 3.14 18.11 -1.62
C LEU A 17 2.92 16.60 -1.53
N SER A 18 1.72 16.13 -1.82
CA SER A 18 1.44 14.69 -1.89
C SER A 18 2.25 14.02 -3.01
N CYS A 19 2.33 14.64 -4.19
CA CYS A 19 3.17 14.15 -5.29
C CYS A 19 4.65 14.13 -4.91
N LEU A 20 5.14 15.15 -4.23
CA LEU A 20 6.53 15.21 -3.77
C LEU A 20 6.85 14.06 -2.80
N VAL A 21 5.96 13.81 -1.83
CA VAL A 21 6.16 12.70 -0.87
C VAL A 21 6.10 11.35 -1.56
N ILE A 22 5.13 11.13 -2.42
CA ILE A 22 5.03 9.90 -3.21
C ILE A 22 6.33 9.72 -4.02
N GLY A 23 6.80 10.79 -4.67
CA GLY A 23 8.05 10.78 -5.41
C GLY A 23 9.27 10.41 -4.54
N LEU A 24 9.37 10.97 -3.34
CA LEU A 24 10.45 10.66 -2.41
C LEU A 24 10.38 9.22 -1.88
N ILE A 25 9.17 8.72 -1.59
CA ILE A 25 8.97 7.32 -1.22
C ILE A 25 9.43 6.40 -2.36
N PHE A 26 9.02 6.68 -3.60
CA PHE A 26 9.46 5.91 -4.75
C PHE A 26 10.97 5.98 -4.94
N TRP A 27 11.57 7.18 -4.85
CA TRP A 27 13.01 7.35 -4.95
C TRP A 27 13.76 6.51 -3.89
N GLY A 28 13.34 6.57 -2.63
CA GLY A 28 13.94 5.77 -1.57
C GLY A 28 13.77 4.27 -1.78
N LEU A 29 12.58 3.83 -2.22
CA LEU A 29 12.32 2.42 -2.54
C LEU A 29 13.15 1.94 -3.73
N PHE A 30 13.41 2.78 -4.74
CA PHE A 30 14.31 2.42 -5.84
C PHE A 30 15.72 2.09 -5.35
N GLN A 31 16.21 2.75 -4.30
CA GLN A 31 17.52 2.42 -3.71
C GLN A 31 17.52 1.04 -3.02
N ILE A 32 16.35 0.62 -2.52
CA ILE A 32 16.20 -0.66 -1.80
C ILE A 32 15.86 -1.82 -2.75
N ASP A 33 15.28 -1.55 -3.91
CA ASP A 33 14.78 -2.55 -4.84
C ASP A 33 15.79 -3.66 -5.14
N PHE A 34 17.00 -3.28 -5.49
CA PHE A 34 18.03 -4.22 -5.91
C PHE A 34 18.61 -5.01 -4.73
N PRO A 35 19.04 -4.39 -3.62
CA PRO A 35 19.48 -5.11 -2.42
C PRO A 35 18.42 -6.08 -1.90
N PHE A 36 17.16 -5.67 -1.88
CA PHE A 36 16.06 -6.49 -1.40
C PHE A 36 15.77 -7.70 -2.32
N ALA A 37 15.76 -7.49 -3.64
CA ALA A 37 15.58 -8.57 -4.59
C ALA A 37 16.70 -9.60 -4.51
N ARG A 38 17.94 -9.14 -4.30
CA ARG A 38 19.13 -10.01 -4.10
C ARG A 38 19.00 -10.81 -2.81
N PHE A 39 18.59 -10.16 -1.73
CA PHE A 39 18.35 -10.82 -0.44
C PHE A 39 17.28 -11.91 -0.56
N LEU A 40 16.13 -11.62 -1.17
CA LEU A 40 15.07 -12.64 -1.35
C LEU A 40 15.54 -13.84 -2.16
N ARG A 41 16.37 -13.63 -3.19
CA ARG A 41 16.93 -14.74 -3.98
C ARG A 41 17.87 -15.62 -3.17
N SER A 42 18.61 -15.07 -2.21
CA SER A 42 19.55 -15.84 -1.38
C SER A 42 18.85 -16.77 -0.40
N LEU A 43 17.56 -16.60 -0.14
CA LEU A 43 16.83 -17.37 0.86
C LEU A 43 16.58 -18.83 0.47
N HIS A 44 16.46 -19.15 -0.83
CA HIS A 44 16.22 -20.51 -1.37
C HIS A 44 15.23 -21.37 -0.54
N ILE A 45 14.12 -20.81 -0.11
CA ILE A 45 13.18 -21.46 0.80
C ILE A 45 11.98 -21.99 -0.01
N GLY A 46 11.85 -23.31 -0.15
CA GLY A 46 10.85 -23.94 -1.01
C GLY A 46 9.38 -23.62 -0.66
N TRP A 47 9.03 -23.40 0.61
CA TRP A 47 7.67 -22.98 0.96
C TRP A 47 7.38 -21.54 0.53
N LEU A 48 8.40 -20.70 0.49
CA LEU A 48 8.29 -19.31 0.04
C LEU A 48 7.98 -19.26 -1.47
N GLU A 49 8.61 -20.11 -2.24
CA GLU A 49 8.34 -20.25 -3.69
C GLU A 49 6.90 -20.72 -3.94
N ARG A 50 6.44 -21.74 -3.19
CA ARG A 50 5.04 -22.21 -3.29
C ARG A 50 4.02 -21.13 -2.95
N THR A 51 4.26 -20.32 -1.93
CA THR A 51 3.39 -19.20 -1.59
C THR A 51 3.41 -18.12 -2.67
N GLY A 52 4.58 -17.87 -3.28
CA GLY A 52 4.73 -16.99 -4.43
C GLY A 52 3.92 -17.47 -5.64
N ASP A 53 3.92 -18.79 -5.90
CA ASP A 53 3.13 -19.39 -6.99
C ASP A 53 1.63 -19.31 -6.73
N LEU A 54 1.18 -19.59 -5.52
CA LEU A 54 -0.22 -19.46 -5.14
C LEU A 54 -0.73 -18.03 -5.35
N GLY A 55 -0.01 -17.03 -4.85
CA GLY A 55 -0.38 -15.63 -5.05
C GLY A 55 -0.40 -15.23 -6.53
N THR A 56 0.52 -15.79 -7.33
CA THR A 56 0.52 -15.59 -8.80
C THR A 56 -0.74 -16.14 -9.45
N ARG A 57 -1.16 -17.35 -9.07
CA ARG A 57 -2.38 -17.98 -9.61
C ARG A 57 -3.63 -17.19 -9.23
N LEU A 58 -3.75 -16.78 -7.95
CA LEU A 58 -4.88 -16.00 -7.45
C LEU A 58 -4.98 -14.61 -8.11
N GLY A 59 -3.85 -13.95 -8.34
CA GLY A 59 -3.80 -12.63 -8.98
C GLY A 59 -3.74 -12.68 -10.50
N SER A 60 -3.87 -13.87 -11.12
CA SER A 60 -3.85 -13.99 -12.58
C SER A 60 -5.07 -13.32 -13.20
N GLY A 61 -4.91 -12.76 -14.41
CA GLY A 61 -6.04 -12.17 -15.14
C GLY A 61 -7.19 -13.14 -15.30
N ALA A 62 -6.89 -14.43 -15.61
CA ALA A 62 -7.90 -15.46 -15.75
C ALA A 62 -8.70 -15.69 -14.45
N ALA A 63 -8.03 -15.74 -13.28
CA ALA A 63 -8.70 -15.92 -12.00
C ALA A 63 -9.60 -14.72 -11.66
N LEU A 64 -9.13 -13.50 -11.90
CA LEU A 64 -9.90 -12.29 -11.64
C LEU A 64 -11.08 -12.12 -12.60
N ILE A 65 -10.91 -12.50 -13.88
CA ILE A 65 -11.99 -12.53 -14.85
C ILE A 65 -13.02 -13.60 -14.47
N ALA A 66 -12.56 -14.79 -14.10
CA ALA A 66 -13.46 -15.88 -13.66
C ALA A 66 -14.28 -15.49 -12.42
N LEU A 67 -13.64 -14.84 -11.43
CA LEU A 67 -14.31 -14.29 -10.26
C LEU A 67 -15.39 -13.26 -10.67
N SER A 68 -15.03 -12.32 -11.53
CA SER A 68 -15.93 -11.25 -11.98
C SER A 68 -17.10 -11.82 -12.81
N ALA A 69 -16.83 -12.77 -13.69
CA ALA A 69 -17.84 -13.47 -14.47
C ALA A 69 -18.77 -14.33 -13.58
N GLY A 70 -18.21 -14.98 -12.56
CA GLY A 70 -18.99 -15.73 -11.58
C GLY A 70 -19.94 -14.84 -10.78
N LEU A 71 -19.50 -13.64 -10.37
CA LEU A 71 -20.35 -12.63 -9.72
C LEU A 71 -21.45 -12.14 -10.67
N LEU A 72 -21.12 -11.91 -11.94
CA LEU A 72 -22.06 -11.46 -12.95
C LEU A 72 -23.15 -12.53 -13.19
N ALA A 73 -22.75 -13.76 -13.43
CA ALA A 73 -23.65 -14.91 -13.65
C ALA A 73 -24.47 -15.23 -12.39
N GLY A 74 -23.84 -15.28 -11.22
CA GLY A 74 -24.50 -15.52 -9.95
C GLY A 74 -25.54 -14.44 -9.61
N GLY A 75 -25.22 -13.16 -9.87
CA GLY A 75 -26.13 -12.05 -9.72
C GLY A 75 -27.31 -12.08 -10.70
N TRP A 76 -27.10 -12.66 -11.88
CA TRP A 76 -28.15 -12.87 -12.87
C TRP A 76 -29.10 -14.01 -12.47
N LEU A 77 -28.52 -15.16 -12.10
CA LEU A 77 -29.27 -16.34 -11.66
C LEU A 77 -30.06 -16.09 -10.37
N SER A 78 -29.46 -15.42 -9.40
CA SER A 78 -30.11 -15.09 -8.12
C SER A 78 -31.04 -13.87 -8.19
N LYS A 79 -31.14 -13.23 -9.35
CA LYS A 79 -31.90 -11.97 -9.56
C LYS A 79 -31.48 -10.83 -8.62
N GLN A 80 -30.20 -10.83 -8.19
CA GLN A 80 -29.66 -9.81 -7.28
C GLN A 80 -28.88 -8.75 -8.05
N PRO A 81 -29.47 -7.55 -8.27
CA PRO A 81 -28.87 -6.52 -9.13
C PRO A 81 -27.55 -5.98 -8.58
N HIS A 82 -27.36 -5.94 -7.25
CA HIS A 82 -26.12 -5.47 -6.63
C HIS A 82 -24.94 -6.40 -6.91
N ILE A 83 -25.14 -7.73 -6.90
CA ILE A 83 -24.09 -8.73 -7.23
C ILE A 83 -23.73 -8.64 -8.71
N ARG A 84 -24.76 -8.54 -9.58
CA ARG A 84 -24.54 -8.35 -11.02
C ARG A 84 -23.74 -7.07 -11.31
N ALA A 85 -24.10 -5.95 -10.64
CA ALA A 85 -23.39 -4.69 -10.78
C ALA A 85 -21.94 -4.79 -10.29
N ALA A 86 -21.67 -5.53 -9.20
CA ALA A 86 -20.32 -5.80 -8.72
C ALA A 86 -19.51 -6.57 -9.76
N GLY A 87 -20.07 -7.64 -10.35
CA GLY A 87 -19.40 -8.42 -11.40
C GLY A 87 -19.05 -7.58 -12.64
N TYR A 88 -19.98 -6.74 -13.11
CA TYR A 88 -19.70 -5.83 -14.22
C TYR A 88 -18.61 -4.82 -13.89
N LYS A 89 -18.69 -4.17 -12.73
CA LYS A 89 -17.72 -3.16 -12.31
C LYS A 89 -16.33 -3.75 -12.07
N THR A 90 -16.22 -4.98 -11.56
CA THR A 90 -14.92 -5.65 -11.39
C THR A 90 -14.29 -6.00 -12.73
N LEU A 91 -15.06 -6.45 -13.73
CA LEU A 91 -14.56 -6.64 -15.10
C LEU A 91 -14.04 -5.34 -15.71
N LEU A 92 -14.80 -4.27 -15.57
CA LEU A 92 -14.41 -2.95 -16.08
C LEU A 92 -13.14 -2.43 -15.38
N ALA A 93 -13.07 -2.54 -14.05
CA ALA A 93 -11.90 -2.14 -13.27
C ALA A 93 -10.66 -2.97 -13.64
N HIS A 94 -10.82 -4.27 -13.85
CA HIS A 94 -9.76 -5.14 -14.36
C HIS A 94 -9.26 -4.69 -15.73
N GLY A 95 -10.18 -4.38 -16.66
CA GLY A 95 -9.84 -3.89 -18.00
C GLY A 95 -9.06 -2.58 -17.98
N VAL A 96 -9.50 -1.60 -17.19
CA VAL A 96 -8.79 -0.32 -17.00
C VAL A 96 -7.41 -0.55 -16.39
N ALA A 97 -7.32 -1.39 -15.35
CA ALA A 97 -6.06 -1.73 -14.70
C ALA A 97 -5.08 -2.44 -15.66
N ALA A 98 -5.58 -3.40 -16.45
CA ALA A 98 -4.77 -4.12 -17.41
C ALA A 98 -4.24 -3.19 -18.51
N LEU A 99 -5.10 -2.36 -19.09
CA LEU A 99 -4.71 -1.39 -20.13
C LEU A 99 -3.65 -0.43 -19.60
N THR A 100 -3.88 0.18 -18.44
CA THR A 100 -2.94 1.12 -17.82
C THR A 100 -1.60 0.45 -17.52
N ALA A 101 -1.63 -0.75 -16.92
CA ALA A 101 -0.41 -1.47 -16.59
C ALA A 101 0.39 -1.86 -17.85
N GLN A 102 -0.26 -2.33 -18.91
CA GLN A 102 0.41 -2.70 -20.16
C GLN A 102 1.01 -1.49 -20.87
N THR A 103 0.28 -0.39 -20.94
CA THR A 103 0.80 0.85 -21.53
C THR A 103 2.08 1.33 -20.83
N LEU A 104 2.06 1.34 -19.50
CA LEU A 104 3.22 1.76 -18.71
C LEU A 104 4.39 0.78 -18.82
N LYS A 105 4.12 -0.53 -18.83
CA LYS A 105 5.16 -1.56 -19.00
C LYS A 105 5.95 -1.37 -20.28
N HIS A 106 5.26 -1.25 -21.39
CA HIS A 106 5.91 -1.10 -22.69
C HIS A 106 6.48 0.31 -22.91
N GLY A 107 5.87 1.33 -22.30
CA GLY A 107 6.38 2.69 -22.37
C GLY A 107 7.64 2.91 -21.54
N LEU A 108 7.80 2.20 -20.42
CA LEU A 108 8.94 2.38 -19.51
C LEU A 108 10.02 1.32 -19.69
N GLY A 109 9.66 0.07 -19.99
CA GLY A 109 10.60 -0.99 -20.31
C GLY A 109 11.59 -1.34 -19.20
N ARG A 110 11.11 -1.50 -17.95
CA ARG A 110 11.95 -1.83 -16.81
C ARG A 110 12.31 -3.32 -16.80
N PRO A 111 13.59 -3.72 -16.68
CA PRO A 111 13.97 -5.12 -16.56
C PRO A 111 13.45 -5.74 -15.25
N ARG A 112 13.09 -7.01 -15.30
CA ARG A 112 12.66 -7.76 -14.10
C ARG A 112 13.83 -8.12 -13.20
N PRO A 113 13.61 -8.28 -11.87
CA PRO A 113 14.67 -8.62 -10.91
C PRO A 113 15.53 -9.80 -11.36
N ARG A 114 14.92 -10.84 -11.93
CA ARG A 114 15.59 -12.06 -12.40
C ARG A 114 16.60 -11.88 -13.53
N LEU A 115 16.50 -10.78 -14.29
CA LEU A 115 17.38 -10.46 -15.42
C LEU A 115 18.49 -9.48 -15.06
N VAL A 116 18.43 -8.89 -13.87
CA VAL A 116 19.38 -7.88 -13.44
C VAL A 116 20.50 -8.56 -12.65
N HIS A 117 21.73 -8.47 -13.18
CA HIS A 117 22.97 -8.87 -12.51
C HIS A 117 23.71 -7.63 -12.04
N ALA A 118 24.63 -7.80 -11.06
CA ALA A 118 25.34 -6.70 -10.41
C ALA A 118 26.10 -5.78 -11.37
N ASP A 119 26.54 -6.33 -12.49
CA ASP A 119 27.44 -5.68 -13.44
C ASP A 119 26.71 -5.10 -14.67
N ASN A 120 25.38 -5.22 -14.73
CA ASN A 120 24.61 -4.72 -15.86
C ASN A 120 24.09 -3.32 -15.59
N GLU A 121 24.56 -2.33 -16.33
CA GLU A 121 23.89 -1.05 -16.46
C GLU A 121 22.54 -1.25 -17.16
N TRP A 122 21.46 -0.98 -16.47
CA TRP A 122 20.12 -1.09 -17.01
C TRP A 122 19.46 0.28 -17.19
N THR A 123 19.08 0.53 -18.42
CA THR A 123 18.37 1.73 -18.80
C THR A 123 16.91 1.42 -19.04
N TRP A 124 16.04 2.29 -18.55
CA TRP A 124 14.62 2.26 -18.89
C TRP A 124 14.45 2.69 -20.35
N ARG A 125 13.81 1.85 -21.15
CA ARG A 125 13.57 2.18 -22.57
C ARG A 125 12.25 1.58 -23.05
N PRO A 126 11.48 2.28 -23.88
CA PRO A 126 10.28 1.70 -24.48
C PRO A 126 10.63 0.41 -25.22
N THR A 127 9.86 -0.67 -24.95
CA THR A 127 10.12 -1.98 -25.55
C THR A 127 8.91 -2.90 -25.48
N LEU A 128 8.84 -3.86 -26.38
CA LEU A 128 7.88 -4.97 -26.34
C LEU A 128 8.55 -6.29 -25.91
N GLU A 129 9.83 -6.25 -25.54
CA GLU A 129 10.59 -7.44 -25.15
C GLU A 129 10.09 -8.03 -23.83
N SER A 130 9.93 -9.35 -23.80
CA SER A 130 9.58 -10.06 -22.58
C SER A 130 10.71 -9.98 -21.54
N GLY A 131 10.37 -9.72 -20.32
CA GLY A 131 11.34 -9.56 -19.23
C GLY A 131 11.76 -8.11 -18.98
N LEU A 132 11.52 -7.20 -19.92
CA LEU A 132 11.66 -5.74 -19.74
C LEU A 132 10.31 -5.08 -19.39
N ASP A 133 9.42 -5.81 -18.79
CA ASP A 133 8.06 -5.45 -18.46
C ASP A 133 7.79 -5.50 -16.94
N SER A 134 8.79 -5.11 -16.12
CA SER A 134 8.67 -5.21 -14.67
C SER A 134 7.74 -4.16 -14.08
N PHE A 135 7.82 -2.91 -14.51
CA PHE A 135 7.08 -1.80 -13.91
C PHE A 135 5.89 -1.35 -14.75
N PRO A 136 4.71 -1.22 -14.14
CA PRO A 136 4.30 -1.66 -12.81
C PRO A 136 3.92 -3.15 -12.75
N SER A 137 3.69 -3.70 -11.55
CA SER A 137 3.23 -5.07 -11.39
C SER A 137 1.77 -5.26 -11.83
N GLY A 138 1.55 -5.90 -12.99
CA GLY A 138 0.20 -6.09 -13.55
C GLY A 138 -0.73 -6.92 -12.67
N HIS A 139 -0.23 -8.01 -12.03
CA HIS A 139 -1.02 -8.80 -11.08
C HIS A 139 -1.48 -7.97 -9.89
N THR A 140 -0.60 -7.16 -9.33
CA THR A 140 -0.92 -6.26 -8.22
C THR A 140 -1.94 -5.21 -8.64
N THR A 141 -1.72 -4.56 -9.80
CA THR A 141 -2.64 -3.55 -10.35
C THR A 141 -4.05 -4.11 -10.52
N ALA A 142 -4.17 -5.26 -11.15
CA ALA A 142 -5.47 -5.90 -11.39
C ALA A 142 -6.14 -6.34 -10.07
N SER A 143 -5.40 -6.96 -9.16
CA SER A 143 -5.94 -7.43 -7.88
C SER A 143 -6.45 -6.27 -7.02
N PHE A 144 -5.72 -5.17 -6.94
CA PHE A 144 -6.18 -4.00 -6.17
C PHE A 144 -7.36 -3.29 -6.83
N ALA A 145 -7.41 -3.20 -8.17
CA ALA A 145 -8.56 -2.65 -8.87
C ALA A 145 -9.85 -3.43 -8.58
N VAL A 146 -9.78 -4.76 -8.64
CA VAL A 146 -10.90 -5.64 -8.30
C VAL A 146 -11.24 -5.55 -6.80
N ALA A 147 -10.23 -5.53 -5.92
CA ALA A 147 -10.44 -5.43 -4.48
C ALA A 147 -11.17 -4.13 -4.06
N VAL A 148 -10.83 -2.99 -4.67
CA VAL A 148 -11.51 -1.71 -4.41
C VAL A 148 -13.00 -1.81 -4.75
N VAL A 149 -13.34 -2.39 -5.89
CA VAL A 149 -14.74 -2.56 -6.32
C VAL A 149 -15.48 -3.51 -5.39
N LEU A 150 -14.87 -4.65 -5.04
CA LEU A 150 -15.46 -5.64 -4.15
C LEU A 150 -15.65 -5.11 -2.73
N ALA A 151 -14.63 -4.43 -2.18
CA ALA A 151 -14.71 -3.81 -0.87
C ALA A 151 -15.86 -2.79 -0.78
N LYS A 152 -16.10 -2.05 -1.87
CA LYS A 152 -17.23 -1.10 -1.94
C LYS A 152 -18.58 -1.78 -2.11
N SER A 153 -18.62 -2.87 -2.88
CA SER A 153 -19.86 -3.63 -3.13
C SER A 153 -20.24 -4.49 -1.92
N PHE A 154 -19.25 -5.03 -1.20
CA PHE A 154 -19.39 -5.91 -0.06
C PHE A 154 -18.53 -5.46 1.12
N PRO A 155 -18.92 -4.39 1.85
CA PRO A 155 -18.07 -3.77 2.87
C PRO A 155 -17.63 -4.73 4.00
N ARG A 156 -18.47 -5.71 4.33
CA ARG A 156 -18.13 -6.74 5.34
C ARG A 156 -16.95 -7.62 4.94
N MET A 157 -16.68 -7.76 3.64
CA MET A 157 -15.58 -8.55 3.10
C MET A 157 -14.34 -7.70 2.73
N ALA A 158 -14.36 -6.38 3.00
CA ALA A 158 -13.30 -5.46 2.60
C ALA A 158 -11.92 -5.92 3.10
N TRP A 159 -11.82 -6.35 4.35
CA TRP A 159 -10.57 -6.86 4.94
C TRP A 159 -10.03 -8.09 4.20
N LEU A 160 -10.92 -9.00 3.79
CA LEU A 160 -10.55 -10.21 3.08
C LEU A 160 -10.05 -9.89 1.67
N VAL A 161 -10.78 -9.09 0.90
CA VAL A 161 -10.40 -8.79 -0.48
C VAL A 161 -9.12 -7.95 -0.56
N TYR A 162 -8.91 -7.01 0.36
CA TYR A 162 -7.64 -6.30 0.45
C TYR A 162 -6.51 -7.18 0.97
N GLY A 163 -6.78 -8.09 1.91
CA GLY A 163 -5.81 -9.09 2.37
C GLY A 163 -5.35 -10.01 1.25
N LEU A 164 -6.28 -10.50 0.42
CA LEU A 164 -5.95 -11.31 -0.76
C LEU A 164 -5.15 -10.51 -1.81
N ALA A 165 -5.55 -9.27 -2.09
CA ALA A 165 -4.80 -8.39 -3.01
C ALA A 165 -3.39 -8.10 -2.47
N GLY A 166 -3.24 -7.86 -1.17
CA GLY A 166 -1.95 -7.70 -0.49
C GLY A 166 -1.10 -8.98 -0.56
N PHE A 167 -1.70 -10.14 -0.36
CA PHE A 167 -1.02 -11.42 -0.52
C PHE A 167 -0.50 -11.61 -1.96
N VAL A 168 -1.33 -11.31 -2.97
CA VAL A 168 -0.89 -11.30 -4.37
C VAL A 168 0.28 -10.34 -4.56
N ALA A 169 0.18 -9.13 -4.04
CA ALA A 169 1.23 -8.11 -4.15
C ALA A 169 2.58 -8.59 -3.61
N VAL A 170 2.60 -9.10 -2.38
CA VAL A 170 3.80 -9.63 -1.72
C VAL A 170 4.36 -10.83 -2.48
N SER A 171 3.50 -11.72 -2.97
CA SER A 171 3.90 -12.90 -3.73
C SER A 171 4.73 -12.56 -4.98
N ARG A 172 4.47 -11.40 -5.62
CA ARG A 172 5.20 -10.96 -6.81
C ARG A 172 6.66 -10.64 -6.51
N THR A 173 6.91 -10.06 -5.35
CA THR A 173 8.28 -9.75 -4.88
C THR A 173 9.00 -11.04 -4.43
N ILE A 174 8.33 -11.89 -3.67
CA ILE A 174 8.85 -13.18 -3.22
C ILE A 174 9.32 -14.03 -4.40
N ARG A 175 8.50 -14.10 -5.46
CA ARG A 175 8.84 -14.85 -6.68
C ARG A 175 9.97 -14.22 -7.51
N GLY A 176 10.48 -13.04 -7.15
CA GLY A 176 11.48 -12.31 -7.93
C GLY A 176 10.97 -11.84 -9.31
N SER A 177 9.66 -11.73 -9.48
CA SER A 177 9.04 -11.26 -10.73
C SER A 177 9.02 -9.75 -10.84
N HIS A 178 8.94 -9.07 -9.69
CA HIS A 178 8.80 -7.63 -9.56
C HIS A 178 9.60 -7.10 -8.38
N PHE A 179 10.06 -5.88 -8.49
CA PHE A 179 10.66 -5.13 -7.39
C PHE A 179 9.57 -4.59 -6.44
N PRO A 180 9.91 -4.24 -5.19
CA PRO A 180 8.99 -3.58 -4.26
C PRO A 180 8.33 -2.33 -4.85
N THR A 181 9.08 -1.49 -5.60
CA THR A 181 8.53 -0.31 -6.26
C THR A 181 7.51 -0.63 -7.34
N ASP A 182 7.71 -1.73 -8.11
CA ASP A 182 6.74 -2.17 -9.13
C ASP A 182 5.41 -2.56 -8.48
N VAL A 183 5.50 -3.21 -7.32
CA VAL A 183 4.35 -3.64 -6.52
C VAL A 183 3.62 -2.43 -5.95
N LEU A 184 4.36 -1.48 -5.36
CA LEU A 184 3.77 -0.25 -4.82
C LEU A 184 3.06 0.57 -5.90
N ALA A 185 3.70 0.74 -7.07
CA ALA A 185 3.07 1.37 -8.22
C ALA A 185 1.80 0.63 -8.64
N GLY A 186 1.85 -0.71 -8.63
CA GLY A 186 0.69 -1.55 -8.92
C GLY A 186 -0.46 -1.33 -7.94
N ILE A 187 -0.18 -1.20 -6.63
CA ILE A 187 -1.18 -0.87 -5.60
C ILE A 187 -1.83 0.48 -5.91
N CYS A 188 -1.03 1.51 -6.14
CA CYS A 188 -1.53 2.86 -6.44
C CYS A 188 -2.40 2.87 -7.69
N LEU A 189 -1.88 2.35 -8.81
CA LEU A 189 -2.59 2.33 -10.08
C LEU A 189 -3.86 1.47 -10.04
N GLY A 190 -3.81 0.30 -9.38
CA GLY A 190 -4.97 -0.56 -9.19
C GLY A 190 -6.05 0.12 -8.37
N THR A 191 -5.66 0.80 -7.29
CA THR A 191 -6.59 1.57 -6.47
C THR A 191 -7.26 2.68 -7.29
N ILE A 192 -6.48 3.44 -8.07
CA ILE A 192 -7.00 4.48 -8.97
C ILE A 192 -7.96 3.87 -10.00
N ALA A 193 -7.58 2.76 -10.65
CA ALA A 193 -8.42 2.09 -11.63
C ALA A 193 -9.75 1.60 -11.04
N GLY A 194 -9.72 1.00 -9.85
CA GLY A 194 -10.94 0.59 -9.14
C GLY A 194 -11.84 1.77 -8.77
N MET A 195 -11.25 2.87 -8.30
CA MET A 195 -11.97 4.10 -7.97
C MET A 195 -12.59 4.76 -9.20
N SER A 196 -11.90 4.73 -10.35
CA SER A 196 -12.37 5.35 -11.59
C SER A 196 -13.71 4.77 -12.08
N VAL A 197 -13.91 3.49 -11.81
CA VAL A 197 -15.16 2.81 -12.16
C VAL A 197 -16.29 3.07 -11.17
N LEU A 198 -15.96 3.49 -9.95
CA LEU A 198 -16.93 3.69 -8.88
C LEU A 198 -17.43 5.12 -8.74
N ARG A 199 -16.65 6.11 -9.18
CA ARG A 199 -16.93 7.52 -8.91
C ARG A 199 -16.57 8.44 -10.09
N PRO A 200 -17.32 9.56 -10.24
CA PRO A 200 -17.00 10.57 -11.25
C PRO A 200 -15.65 11.26 -10.94
N ILE A 201 -14.94 11.68 -11.99
CA ILE A 201 -13.60 12.30 -11.95
C ILE A 201 -13.54 13.47 -10.95
N ARG A 202 -14.59 14.26 -10.84
CA ARG A 202 -14.64 15.43 -9.92
C ARG A 202 -14.45 15.06 -8.43
N GLU A 203 -14.69 13.80 -8.05
CA GLU A 203 -14.54 13.31 -6.67
C GLU A 203 -13.17 12.68 -6.42
N TRP A 204 -12.38 12.42 -7.48
CA TRP A 204 -11.13 11.67 -7.37
C TRP A 204 -10.08 12.37 -6.52
N ASN A 205 -9.91 13.70 -6.68
CA ASN A 205 -8.88 14.44 -5.94
C ASN A 205 -9.08 14.29 -4.43
N ARG A 206 -10.33 14.43 -3.96
CA ARG A 206 -10.66 14.23 -2.56
C ARG A 206 -10.42 12.80 -2.12
N LEU A 207 -10.91 11.83 -2.90
CA LEU A 207 -10.79 10.41 -2.59
C LEU A 207 -9.34 9.92 -2.59
N LEU A 208 -8.51 10.39 -3.53
CA LEU A 208 -7.08 10.07 -3.58
C LEU A 208 -6.34 10.63 -2.37
N LEU A 209 -6.61 11.87 -1.98
CA LEU A 209 -6.01 12.48 -0.79
C LEU A 209 -6.42 11.76 0.50
N GLU A 210 -7.71 11.43 0.66
CA GLU A 210 -8.21 10.67 1.80
C GLU A 210 -7.58 9.27 1.86
N THR A 211 -7.51 8.58 0.73
CA THR A 211 -6.90 7.24 0.64
C THR A 211 -5.40 7.29 0.91
N ALA A 212 -4.69 8.24 0.31
CA ALA A 212 -3.26 8.42 0.53
C ALA A 212 -2.96 8.70 2.02
N ALA A 213 -3.74 9.58 2.65
CA ALA A 213 -3.58 9.89 4.08
C ALA A 213 -3.80 8.66 4.98
N GLN A 214 -4.67 7.73 4.59
CA GLN A 214 -4.91 6.49 5.33
C GLN A 214 -3.80 5.45 5.15
N PHE A 215 -3.31 5.29 3.92
CA PHE A 215 -2.29 4.28 3.62
C PHE A 215 -0.86 4.77 3.91
N LEU A 216 -0.61 6.08 3.93
CA LEU A 216 0.71 6.66 4.14
C LEU A 216 1.43 6.13 5.40
N PRO A 217 0.79 5.98 6.58
CA PRO A 217 1.45 5.43 7.76
C PRO A 217 1.93 3.99 7.56
N TYR A 218 1.14 3.17 6.88
CA TYR A 218 1.49 1.77 6.61
C TYR A 218 2.60 1.67 5.57
N LEU A 219 2.55 2.51 4.52
CA LEU A 219 3.61 2.59 3.53
C LEU A 219 4.93 3.06 4.15
N ALA A 220 4.88 4.09 5.00
CA ALA A 220 6.06 4.59 5.70
C ALA A 220 6.64 3.53 6.63
N LEU A 221 5.79 2.77 7.33
CA LEU A 221 6.22 1.67 8.18
C LEU A 221 6.89 0.56 7.34
N VAL A 222 6.25 0.10 6.27
CA VAL A 222 6.83 -0.91 5.35
C VAL A 222 8.15 -0.42 4.78
N PHE A 223 8.24 0.84 4.34
CA PHE A 223 9.47 1.43 3.85
C PHE A 223 10.57 1.41 4.92
N SER A 224 10.26 1.83 6.15
CA SER A 224 11.24 1.80 7.25
C SER A 224 11.73 0.40 7.55
N LEU A 225 10.86 -0.60 7.48
CA LEU A 225 11.21 -2.00 7.70
C LEU A 225 12.11 -2.55 6.59
N LEU A 226 11.79 -2.23 5.34
CA LEU A 226 12.62 -2.60 4.19
C LEU A 226 13.99 -1.94 4.27
N TRP A 227 14.03 -0.65 4.64
CA TRP A 227 15.28 0.08 4.85
C TRP A 227 16.14 -0.57 5.93
N LEU A 228 15.56 -0.86 7.10
CA LEU A 228 16.23 -1.57 8.18
C LEU A 228 16.69 -2.97 7.76
N SER A 229 15.95 -3.65 6.90
CA SER A 229 16.32 -4.97 6.41
C SER A 229 17.54 -4.95 5.48
N THR A 230 17.79 -3.85 4.79
CA THR A 230 18.91 -3.73 3.81
C THR A 230 20.17 -3.12 4.39
N HIS A 231 20.09 -2.41 5.53
CA HIS A 231 21.26 -1.81 6.19
C HIS A 231 21.78 -2.70 7.33
N SER A 232 23.09 -2.73 7.50
CA SER A 232 23.76 -3.59 8.50
C SER A 232 23.32 -3.23 9.93
N PRO A 233 22.96 -4.21 10.77
CA PRO A 233 22.48 -3.98 12.14
C PRO A 233 23.37 -3.12 13.03
N PRO A 234 24.74 -3.26 13.00
CA PRO A 234 25.60 -2.46 13.87
C PRO A 234 25.53 -0.96 13.61
N GLN A 235 25.40 -0.56 12.33
CA GLN A 235 25.29 0.85 11.97
C GLN A 235 23.89 1.40 12.26
N ALA A 236 22.89 0.56 12.18
CA ALA A 236 21.51 0.91 12.41
C ALA A 236 21.24 1.22 13.90
N ILE A 237 21.74 0.38 14.81
CA ILE A 237 21.54 0.52 16.26
C ILE A 237 22.36 1.70 16.83
N ALA A 238 23.51 2.03 16.22
CA ALA A 238 24.34 3.14 16.62
C ALA A 238 23.79 4.52 16.21
N ASN A 239 22.77 4.58 15.34
CA ASN A 239 22.20 5.84 14.90
C ASN A 239 21.11 6.29 15.88
N PRO A 240 21.30 7.38 16.65
CA PRO A 240 20.33 7.86 17.61
C PRO A 240 18.99 8.25 16.99
N MET A 241 18.97 8.73 15.74
CA MET A 241 17.74 9.04 15.03
C MET A 241 16.86 7.79 14.82
N MET A 242 17.47 6.64 14.62
CA MET A 242 16.75 5.38 14.44
C MET A 242 16.09 4.92 15.73
N VAL A 243 16.81 5.01 16.86
CA VAL A 243 16.26 4.68 18.18
C VAL A 243 15.07 5.59 18.50
N VAL A 244 15.22 6.89 18.29
CA VAL A 244 14.13 7.87 18.46
C VAL A 244 12.97 7.54 17.52
N GLY A 245 13.22 7.20 16.27
CA GLY A 245 12.21 6.81 15.30
C GLY A 245 11.39 5.60 15.75
N ILE A 246 12.03 4.57 16.26
CA ILE A 246 11.37 3.37 16.80
C ILE A 246 10.49 3.74 18.01
N MET A 247 10.98 4.58 18.91
CA MET A 247 10.22 5.06 20.07
C MET A 247 8.98 5.84 19.61
N VAL A 248 9.11 6.72 18.63
CA VAL A 248 8.01 7.52 18.09
C VAL A 248 6.97 6.63 17.38
N ILE A 249 7.40 5.62 16.59
CA ILE A 249 6.48 4.62 16.02
C ILE A 249 5.71 3.91 17.12
N THR A 250 6.42 3.45 18.15
CA THR A 250 5.80 2.70 19.27
C THR A 250 4.73 3.55 19.97
N ILE A 251 4.99 4.83 20.19
CA ILE A 251 4.01 5.76 20.75
C ILE A 251 2.79 5.89 19.84
N GLY A 252 2.97 6.08 18.54
CA GLY A 252 1.87 6.20 17.58
C GLY A 252 1.03 4.93 17.50
N VAL A 253 1.65 3.75 17.50
CA VAL A 253 0.97 2.45 17.52
C VAL A 253 0.22 2.26 18.84
N ALA A 254 0.83 2.57 19.99
CA ALA A 254 0.18 2.51 21.30
C ALA A 254 -1.05 3.43 21.36
N MET A 255 -0.96 4.65 20.82
CA MET A 255 -2.09 5.57 20.73
C MET A 255 -3.24 4.98 19.90
N ARG A 256 -2.97 4.30 18.79
CA ARG A 256 -4.00 3.63 17.99
C ARG A 256 -4.64 2.48 18.75
N ILE A 257 -3.83 1.62 19.36
CA ILE A 257 -4.30 0.48 20.15
C ILE A 257 -5.15 0.95 21.34
N CYS A 258 -4.67 1.89 22.14
CA CYS A 258 -5.41 2.43 23.28
C CYS A 258 -6.76 3.02 22.88
N ARG A 259 -6.84 3.64 21.70
CA ARG A 259 -8.11 4.17 21.17
C ARG A 259 -9.05 3.10 20.69
N ALA A 260 -8.51 2.10 20.00
CA ALA A 260 -9.29 0.96 19.60
C ALA A 260 -9.95 0.32 20.85
N PHE A 261 -9.21 0.16 21.93
CA PHE A 261 -9.77 -0.32 23.21
C PHE A 261 -10.80 0.64 23.82
N ARG A 262 -10.54 1.94 23.86
CA ARG A 262 -11.50 2.93 24.37
C ARG A 262 -12.79 2.95 23.54
N TRP A 263 -12.68 2.79 22.22
CA TRP A 263 -13.83 2.72 21.34
C TRP A 263 -14.70 1.47 21.61
N ILE A 264 -14.08 0.31 21.89
CA ILE A 264 -14.81 -0.90 22.29
C ILE A 264 -15.54 -0.64 23.61
N LEU A 265 -14.85 -0.09 24.61
CA LEU A 265 -15.37 0.06 25.98
C LEU A 265 -16.41 1.17 26.10
N SER A 266 -16.23 2.30 25.41
CA SER A 266 -17.07 3.50 25.58
C SER A 266 -18.26 3.58 24.67
N MET A 267 -18.39 2.68 23.68
CA MET A 267 -19.44 2.71 22.65
C MET A 267 -19.51 4.01 21.85
N LYS A 268 -18.55 4.92 22.04
CA LYS A 268 -18.46 6.20 21.33
C LYS A 268 -17.59 6.03 20.08
N THR A 269 -17.96 6.74 19.01
CA THR A 269 -17.11 6.80 17.80
C THR A 269 -15.78 7.44 18.14
N PRO A 270 -14.65 6.89 17.69
CA PRO A 270 -13.36 7.52 17.91
C PRO A 270 -13.37 8.90 17.25
N VAL A 271 -12.87 9.91 17.96
CA VAL A 271 -12.66 11.22 17.37
C VAL A 271 -11.58 11.06 16.30
N ALA A 272 -11.95 11.19 15.04
CA ALA A 272 -11.08 10.96 13.88
C ALA A 272 -9.81 11.83 13.89
N ALA A 273 -9.90 13.03 14.46
CA ALA A 273 -8.74 13.92 14.68
C ALA A 273 -7.56 13.19 15.37
N THR A 274 -7.86 12.28 16.26
CA THR A 274 -6.82 11.59 17.02
C THR A 274 -6.30 10.32 16.36
N ILE A 275 -7.05 9.68 15.46
CA ILE A 275 -6.50 8.64 14.56
C ILE A 275 -5.53 9.29 13.59
N ALA A 276 -5.89 10.44 13.03
CA ALA A 276 -5.02 11.22 12.17
C ALA A 276 -3.72 11.63 12.88
N GLN A 277 -3.78 12.04 14.17
CA GLN A 277 -2.59 12.34 14.96
C GLN A 277 -1.69 11.11 15.17
N ALA A 278 -2.25 9.97 15.53
CA ALA A 278 -1.49 8.73 15.68
C ALA A 278 -0.82 8.31 14.36
N ASN A 279 -1.52 8.44 13.24
CA ASN A 279 -0.96 8.16 11.91
C ASN A 279 0.21 9.10 11.57
N ARG A 280 0.11 10.39 11.88
CA ARG A 280 1.21 11.37 11.69
C ARG A 280 2.43 11.01 12.51
N ILE A 281 2.24 10.64 13.76
CA ILE A 281 3.32 10.20 14.66
C ILE A 281 4.02 8.95 14.08
N ILE A 282 3.26 7.97 13.59
CA ILE A 282 3.82 6.78 12.94
C ILE A 282 4.64 7.16 11.70
N VAL A 283 4.14 8.06 10.85
CA VAL A 283 4.87 8.50 9.64
C VAL A 283 6.17 9.21 10.00
N ILE A 284 6.15 10.11 10.98
CA ILE A 284 7.35 10.83 11.42
C ILE A 284 8.36 9.84 12.03
N GLY A 285 7.90 8.94 12.88
CA GLY A 285 8.76 7.91 13.46
C GLY A 285 9.38 7.00 12.41
N ALA A 286 8.59 6.59 11.41
CA ALA A 286 9.08 5.78 10.30
C ALA A 286 10.14 6.53 9.46
N ALA A 287 9.96 7.81 9.22
CA ALA A 287 10.95 8.63 8.53
C ALA A 287 12.26 8.76 9.33
N LEU A 288 12.16 8.93 10.65
CA LEU A 288 13.33 8.96 11.54
C LEU A 288 14.13 7.65 11.52
N THR A 289 13.45 6.50 11.42
CA THR A 289 14.16 5.20 11.37
C THR A 289 15.00 5.01 10.10
N THR A 290 14.76 5.79 9.05
CA THR A 290 15.60 5.73 7.83
C THR A 290 16.98 6.34 8.04
N GLY A 291 17.17 7.16 9.08
CA GLY A 291 18.39 7.92 9.30
C GLY A 291 18.66 9.02 8.26
N LEU A 292 17.74 9.25 7.33
CA LEU A 292 17.83 10.26 6.28
C LEU A 292 17.14 11.55 6.76
N TRP A 293 17.92 12.55 7.14
CA TRP A 293 17.39 13.82 7.64
C TRP A 293 16.43 14.51 6.67
N LEU A 294 16.66 14.36 5.35
CA LEU A 294 15.80 14.95 4.31
C LEU A 294 14.40 14.30 4.32
N VAL A 295 14.34 12.96 4.40
CA VAL A 295 13.07 12.21 4.48
C VAL A 295 12.31 12.59 5.75
N THR A 296 13.04 12.74 6.88
CA THR A 296 12.46 13.17 8.16
C THR A 296 11.91 14.59 8.09
N ALA A 297 12.66 15.52 7.48
CA ALA A 297 12.23 16.91 7.32
C ALA A 297 10.97 17.00 6.45
N VAL A 298 10.92 16.25 5.36
CA VAL A 298 9.74 16.21 4.47
C VAL A 298 8.54 15.59 5.17
N ALA A 299 8.71 14.46 5.86
CA ALA A 299 7.63 13.85 6.63
C ALA A 299 7.10 14.78 7.75
N GLY A 300 8.00 15.49 8.43
CA GLY A 300 7.67 16.49 9.43
C GLY A 300 6.90 17.66 8.83
N MET A 301 7.38 18.24 7.73
CA MET A 301 6.67 19.30 7.01
C MET A 301 5.28 18.88 6.57
N LEU A 302 5.13 17.68 6.04
CA LEU A 302 3.83 17.17 5.64
C LEU A 302 2.88 16.97 6.82
N GLY A 303 3.39 16.50 7.96
CA GLY A 303 2.62 16.40 9.19
C GLY A 303 2.11 17.78 9.64
N VAL A 304 2.95 18.80 9.57
CA VAL A 304 2.60 20.18 9.89
C VAL A 304 1.60 20.75 8.88
N ILE A 305 1.84 20.57 7.59
CA ILE A 305 0.94 21.05 6.54
C ILE A 305 -0.43 20.37 6.62
N GLN A 306 -0.49 19.06 6.84
CA GLN A 306 -1.75 18.37 7.08
C GLN A 306 -2.47 18.89 8.32
N TRP A 307 -1.75 19.27 9.37
CA TRP A 307 -2.34 19.90 10.54
C TRP A 307 -2.99 21.23 10.21
N PHE A 308 -2.31 22.11 9.46
CA PHE A 308 -2.82 23.43 9.12
C PHE A 308 -3.92 23.43 8.05
N LEU A 309 -3.82 22.53 7.05
CA LEU A 309 -4.75 22.51 5.93
C LEU A 309 -6.03 21.72 6.20
N TYR A 310 -6.00 20.75 7.12
CA TYR A 310 -7.12 19.86 7.40
C TYR A 310 -7.36 19.64 8.90
N PRO A 311 -7.72 20.67 9.67
CA PRO A 311 -7.92 20.50 11.11
C PRO A 311 -9.11 19.63 11.48
N GLU A 312 -10.18 19.57 10.66
CA GLU A 312 -11.45 18.92 11.03
C GLU A 312 -12.06 18.02 9.95
N ALA A 313 -11.76 18.22 8.68
CA ALA A 313 -12.41 17.50 7.57
C ALA A 313 -12.00 16.00 7.46
N GLN A 314 -10.99 15.58 8.21
CA GLN A 314 -10.52 14.19 8.26
C GLN A 314 -11.28 13.32 9.26
N ALA A 315 -12.29 13.89 9.89
CA ALA A 315 -13.07 13.20 10.91
C ALA A 315 -13.90 12.05 10.34
N SER A 316 -14.22 12.05 9.07
CA SER A 316 -15.04 11.00 8.45
C SER A 316 -14.43 10.55 7.13
N SER A 317 -13.59 9.52 7.18
CA SER A 317 -13.27 8.78 5.97
C SER A 317 -14.45 7.88 5.61
N PRO A 318 -15.18 8.18 4.53
CA PRO A 318 -16.39 7.43 4.20
C PRO A 318 -16.12 5.98 3.76
N VAL A 319 -14.88 5.62 3.50
CA VAL A 319 -14.52 4.26 3.08
C VAL A 319 -14.36 3.34 4.30
N PHE A 320 -13.64 3.77 5.34
CA PHE A 320 -13.45 2.98 6.55
C PHE A 320 -14.61 3.09 7.54
N ASP A 321 -15.23 4.26 7.68
CA ASP A 321 -16.38 4.42 8.59
C ASP A 321 -17.59 3.59 8.16
N LYS A 322 -17.85 3.49 6.84
CA LYS A 322 -18.94 2.61 6.35
C LYS A 322 -18.59 1.13 6.44
N ALA A 323 -17.33 0.76 6.21
CA ALA A 323 -16.89 -0.61 6.40
C ALA A 323 -16.83 -0.97 7.90
N SER A 324 -16.37 -0.07 8.76
CA SER A 324 -16.34 -0.28 10.21
C SER A 324 -17.71 -0.24 10.85
N ALA A 325 -18.66 0.52 10.31
CA ALA A 325 -20.06 0.49 10.75
C ALA A 325 -20.79 -0.82 10.38
N ALA A 326 -20.30 -1.52 9.34
CA ALA A 326 -20.87 -2.80 8.90
C ALA A 326 -20.30 -4.02 9.62
N LEU A 327 -19.10 -3.89 10.25
CA LEU A 327 -18.46 -4.96 11.02
C LEU A 327 -18.70 -4.74 12.52
N PRO A 328 -18.88 -5.82 13.30
CA PRO A 328 -18.81 -5.72 14.75
C PRO A 328 -17.50 -5.03 15.16
N ARG A 329 -17.55 -4.10 16.11
CA ARG A 329 -16.43 -3.24 16.51
C ARG A 329 -15.16 -4.00 16.86
N TYR A 330 -15.29 -5.19 17.48
CA TYR A 330 -14.16 -6.05 17.83
C TYR A 330 -13.38 -6.56 16.59
N TRP A 331 -14.06 -6.80 15.47
CA TRP A 331 -13.38 -7.24 14.23
C TRP A 331 -12.50 -6.16 13.62
N THR A 332 -12.91 -4.91 13.68
CA THR A 332 -12.12 -3.79 13.19
C THR A 332 -10.84 -3.63 14.00
N VAL A 333 -10.94 -3.75 15.34
CA VAL A 333 -9.77 -3.72 16.22
C VAL A 333 -8.88 -4.92 16.01
N LEU A 334 -9.46 -6.11 15.89
CA LEU A 334 -8.71 -7.33 15.63
C LEU A 334 -7.95 -7.25 14.31
N ALA A 335 -8.56 -6.68 13.26
CA ALA A 335 -7.91 -6.48 11.97
C ALA A 335 -6.72 -5.50 12.07
N GLU A 336 -6.86 -4.37 12.79
CA GLU A 336 -5.76 -3.44 13.00
C GLU A 336 -4.62 -4.05 13.83
N VAL A 337 -4.95 -4.72 14.93
CA VAL A 337 -3.95 -5.38 15.79
C VAL A 337 -3.26 -6.52 15.03
N SER A 338 -4.02 -7.32 14.27
CA SER A 338 -3.46 -8.40 13.46
C SER A 338 -2.52 -7.88 12.36
N LEU A 339 -2.88 -6.78 11.71
CA LEU A 339 -2.02 -6.14 10.70
C LEU A 339 -0.71 -5.65 11.33
N MET A 340 -0.78 -4.96 12.48
CA MET A 340 0.41 -4.48 13.19
C MET A 340 1.27 -5.64 13.69
N ALA A 341 0.65 -6.71 14.21
CA ALA A 341 1.35 -7.92 14.63
C ALA A 341 2.03 -8.63 13.44
N ALA A 342 1.35 -8.73 12.30
CA ALA A 342 1.91 -9.32 11.08
C ALA A 342 3.12 -8.52 10.56
N ILE A 343 3.05 -7.19 10.59
CA ILE A 343 4.15 -6.32 10.21
C ILE A 343 5.33 -6.51 11.18
N ALA A 344 5.08 -6.50 12.49
CA ALA A 344 6.11 -6.70 13.50
C ALA A 344 6.78 -8.09 13.36
N LEU A 345 5.98 -9.14 13.13
CA LEU A 345 6.48 -10.49 12.89
C LEU A 345 7.33 -10.57 11.62
N ALA A 346 6.92 -9.93 10.54
CA ALA A 346 7.68 -9.87 9.30
C ALA A 346 9.07 -9.24 9.53
N VAL A 347 9.15 -8.17 10.34
CA VAL A 347 10.44 -7.56 10.74
C VAL A 347 11.32 -8.56 11.46
N VAL A 348 10.77 -9.21 12.49
CA VAL A 348 11.52 -10.18 13.30
C VAL A 348 12.03 -11.32 12.42
N ILE A 349 11.19 -11.85 11.52
CA ILE A 349 11.58 -12.90 10.57
C ILE A 349 12.72 -12.41 9.66
N ILE A 350 12.60 -11.20 9.09
CA ILE A 350 13.64 -10.62 8.22
C ILE A 350 14.96 -10.46 8.99
N GLN A 351 14.91 -10.02 10.24
CA GLN A 351 16.12 -9.86 11.09
C GLN A 351 16.74 -11.21 11.45
N LEU A 352 15.93 -12.21 11.79
CA LEU A 352 16.41 -13.56 12.09
C LEU A 352 17.05 -14.23 10.86
N LEU A 353 16.46 -14.03 9.67
CA LEU A 353 17.01 -14.55 8.42
C LEU A 353 18.33 -13.87 8.06
N LYS A 354 18.45 -12.56 8.31
CA LYS A 354 19.73 -11.84 8.17
C LYS A 354 20.81 -12.33 9.14
N GLY A 355 20.44 -12.53 10.41
CA GLY A 355 21.37 -13.07 11.40
C GLY A 355 21.93 -14.44 11.03
N ARG A 356 21.12 -15.30 10.39
CA ARG A 356 21.60 -16.60 9.88
C ARG A 356 22.49 -16.48 8.64
N LEU A 357 22.27 -15.49 7.80
CA LEU A 357 23.11 -15.24 6.59
C LEU A 357 24.46 -14.61 6.93
N LEU A 358 24.61 -13.98 8.09
CA LEU A 358 25.89 -13.44 8.58
C LEU A 358 26.74 -14.47 9.32
N ILE A 359 26.18 -15.64 9.63
CA ILE A 359 26.85 -16.76 10.33
C ILE A 359 27.25 -17.86 9.33
N LEU A 360 26.79 -17.80 8.09
CA LEU A 360 27.20 -18.65 6.97
C LEU A 360 28.13 -17.86 6.03
#